data_a12cbe756101a8cf876a91af54a94d79
#
_entry.id   a12cbe756101a8cf876a91af54a94d79
#
_cell.length_a   1.000
_cell.length_b   1.000
_cell.length_c   1.000
_cell.angle_alpha   90.00
_cell.angle_beta   90.00
_cell.angle_gamma   90.00
#
_symmetry.space_group_name_H-M   'P 1'
#
loop_
_entity.id
_entity.type
_entity.pdbx_description
1 polymer ?
#
loop_
_entity_poly.entity_id
_entity_poly.type
_entity_poly.pdbx_seq_one_letter_code
_entity_poly.pdbx_strand_id
1 'polypeptide(L)'
;MSEPTMPNAFPDALRAPRTDTSLADALDELGLVHDDDAATRADHSRDWWPLSLPLTARGEVRAWPATVVRARSSDDVRLALGVARRLGLSVSLQGGRSGVVGGATPLEGAIALDLTAMNRVLAIDEVSGSVRVEAGCFGPDLEAALGERGLTVGHFPQSFGLATVGGWLACRGAGQFSNRYGKVEDMVRGLRVVLADGSVVDLGGHGPRQATGPDLVQLFVGSEGTLGVIVEATLVARQRAKSEDRAAYAFSDFDEGLEACRRVLQRDARPAVLRLYDHTESQRTFGDERCVLIVLDEGDPLFVEATMSIVEHECREADVLSPALVEHWLAHRNDVGALAALWESGVVVDTIEVSGPWASLGALRRDVLATLRDLPDMLVASVHQSHAYLDGACLYFTFAGRPTGPAPSFYREAWDSATREVLRHGAALSHHHGVGRNRARFVREALGSAYPLLVALKAMLDPDDLLNPGVLGVGGEPW
;
A
#
# COMPACT_ATOMS: atom_id res chain seq x y z
N MET A 1 -1.39 22.82 4.38
CA MET A 1 -0.26 21.89 4.23
C MET A 1 0.11 21.92 2.77
N SER A 2 1.39 22.11 2.39
CA SER A 2 1.82 22.01 0.99
C SER A 2 1.50 20.62 0.48
N GLU A 3 0.94 20.52 -0.73
CA GLU A 3 0.75 19.23 -1.40
C GLU A 3 2.08 18.47 -1.37
N PRO A 4 2.09 17.19 -0.96
CA PRO A 4 3.28 16.39 -1.02
C PRO A 4 3.61 16.12 -2.49
N THR A 5 4.59 16.85 -3.01
CA THR A 5 5.12 16.62 -4.35
C THR A 5 5.90 15.32 -4.39
N MET A 6 5.75 14.57 -5.49
CA MET A 6 6.59 13.42 -5.79
C MET A 6 8.07 13.82 -5.65
N PRO A 7 8.94 13.02 -5.00
CA PRO A 7 10.35 13.33 -4.93
C PRO A 7 10.93 13.37 -6.34
N ASN A 8 11.78 14.35 -6.59
CA ASN A 8 12.47 14.56 -7.86
C ASN A 8 11.52 14.77 -9.04
N ALA A 9 11.16 16.03 -9.30
CA ALA A 9 10.52 16.41 -10.56
C ALA A 9 11.42 16.05 -11.75
N PHE A 10 10.80 15.65 -12.86
CA PHE A 10 11.54 15.49 -14.11
C PHE A 10 12.10 16.84 -14.59
N PRO A 11 13.28 16.88 -15.25
CA PRO A 11 13.82 18.11 -15.83
C PRO A 11 12.88 18.66 -16.92
N ASP A 12 12.84 19.99 -17.08
CA ASP A 12 11.92 20.71 -17.98
C ASP A 12 12.04 20.38 -19.48
N ALA A 13 13.05 19.61 -19.89
CA ALA A 13 13.37 19.36 -21.31
C ALA A 13 13.09 17.93 -21.78
N LEU A 14 12.01 17.29 -21.27
CA LEU A 14 11.63 15.94 -21.68
C LEU A 14 11.08 15.92 -23.12
N ARG A 15 11.50 14.92 -23.90
CA ARG A 15 10.95 14.64 -25.24
C ARG A 15 10.09 13.38 -25.18
N ALA A 16 8.78 13.56 -25.01
CA ALA A 16 7.83 12.47 -25.11
C ALA A 16 7.68 11.98 -26.57
N PRO A 17 7.39 10.70 -26.77
CA PRO A 17 6.87 10.20 -28.07
C PRO A 17 5.60 10.98 -28.46
N ARG A 18 5.37 11.16 -29.76
CA ARG A 18 4.14 11.80 -30.24
C ARG A 18 2.93 10.94 -29.88
N THR A 19 1.89 11.56 -29.37
CA THR A 19 0.58 10.89 -29.20
C THR A 19 -0.01 10.59 -30.58
N ASP A 20 -0.65 9.44 -30.70
CA ASP A 20 -1.41 9.10 -31.91
C ASP A 20 -2.62 10.02 -32.00
N THR A 21 -2.75 10.73 -33.13
CA THR A 21 -3.88 11.64 -33.36
C THR A 21 -5.22 10.92 -33.32
N SER A 22 -5.28 9.64 -33.72
CA SER A 22 -6.51 8.83 -33.65
C SER A 22 -6.99 8.59 -32.22
N LEU A 23 -6.07 8.53 -31.24
CA LEU A 23 -6.40 8.43 -29.82
C LEU A 23 -6.94 9.74 -29.29
N ALA A 24 -6.26 10.86 -29.56
CA ALA A 24 -6.70 12.19 -29.13
C ALA A 24 -8.09 12.53 -29.71
N ASP A 25 -8.27 12.35 -31.01
CA ASP A 25 -9.55 12.58 -31.70
C ASP A 25 -10.68 11.72 -31.07
N ALA A 26 -10.42 10.46 -30.76
CA ALA A 26 -11.42 9.55 -30.16
C ALA A 26 -11.81 9.94 -28.73
N LEU A 27 -10.88 10.52 -27.97
CA LEU A 27 -11.16 11.03 -26.61
C LEU A 27 -11.93 12.34 -26.68
N ASP A 28 -11.56 13.24 -27.58
CA ASP A 28 -12.22 14.53 -27.81
C ASP A 28 -13.67 14.36 -28.28
N GLU A 29 -13.93 13.44 -29.22
CA GLU A 29 -15.29 13.12 -29.68
C GLU A 29 -16.23 12.70 -28.56
N LEU A 30 -15.70 12.09 -27.50
CA LEU A 30 -16.44 11.64 -26.32
C LEU A 30 -16.45 12.67 -25.18
N GLY A 31 -15.76 13.80 -25.32
CA GLY A 31 -15.64 14.85 -24.31
C GLY A 31 -14.85 14.43 -23.07
N LEU A 32 -13.95 13.46 -23.24
CA LEU A 32 -13.06 13.00 -22.16
C LEU A 32 -11.92 14.01 -21.95
N VAL A 33 -11.64 14.32 -20.69
CA VAL A 33 -10.50 15.19 -20.36
C VAL A 33 -9.24 14.35 -20.43
N HIS A 34 -8.33 14.75 -21.31
CA HIS A 34 -7.02 14.10 -21.42
C HIS A 34 -5.89 15.12 -21.52
N ASP A 35 -4.66 14.67 -21.28
CA ASP A 35 -3.47 15.50 -21.27
C ASP A 35 -2.30 14.77 -21.94
N ASP A 36 -1.80 15.34 -23.02
CA ASP A 36 -0.72 14.80 -23.85
C ASP A 36 0.63 15.49 -23.57
N ASP A 37 0.65 16.46 -22.63
CA ASP A 37 1.86 17.18 -22.28
C ASP A 37 2.95 16.23 -21.75
N ALA A 38 4.19 16.47 -22.16
CA ALA A 38 5.33 15.61 -21.83
C ALA A 38 5.56 15.55 -20.31
N ALA A 39 5.42 16.65 -19.58
CA ALA A 39 5.64 16.67 -18.14
C ALA A 39 4.56 15.88 -17.39
N THR A 40 3.29 16.06 -17.78
CA THR A 40 2.17 15.28 -17.22
C THR A 40 2.34 13.79 -17.50
N ARG A 41 2.65 13.40 -18.73
CA ARG A 41 2.85 12.00 -19.11
C ARG A 41 4.05 11.39 -18.38
N ALA A 42 5.15 12.14 -18.22
CA ALA A 42 6.30 11.70 -17.44
C ALA A 42 5.95 11.49 -15.97
N ASP A 43 5.23 12.41 -15.35
CA ASP A 43 4.80 12.26 -13.96
C ASP A 43 3.87 11.05 -13.76
N HIS A 44 2.99 10.76 -14.73
CA HIS A 44 2.13 9.58 -14.74
C HIS A 44 2.81 8.27 -15.22
N SER A 45 4.10 8.32 -15.56
CA SER A 45 4.90 7.13 -15.93
C SER A 45 5.39 6.32 -14.74
N ARG A 46 5.18 6.79 -13.50
CA ARG A 46 5.77 6.26 -12.28
C ARG A 46 4.81 6.30 -11.09
N ASP A 47 5.14 5.52 -10.09
CA ASP A 47 4.67 5.61 -8.71
C ASP A 47 5.88 5.87 -7.76
N TRP A 48 5.74 5.61 -6.49
CA TRP A 48 6.82 5.74 -5.50
C TRP A 48 7.74 4.52 -5.44
N TRP A 49 7.71 3.64 -6.41
CA TRP A 49 8.64 2.51 -6.46
C TRP A 49 10.11 2.99 -6.48
N PRO A 50 10.91 2.60 -5.46
CA PRO A 50 12.27 3.15 -5.31
C PRO A 50 13.16 2.98 -6.53
N LEU A 51 12.95 1.93 -7.32
CA LEU A 51 13.69 1.71 -8.57
C LEU A 51 13.43 2.79 -9.64
N SER A 52 12.31 3.52 -9.55
CA SER A 52 12.00 4.64 -10.47
C SER A 52 12.74 5.93 -10.11
N LEU A 53 13.19 6.10 -8.86
CA LEU A 53 13.79 7.34 -8.37
C LEU A 53 15.07 7.73 -9.14
N PRO A 54 16.06 6.82 -9.35
CA PRO A 54 17.28 7.18 -10.08
C PRO A 54 17.03 7.47 -11.57
N LEU A 55 16.00 6.85 -12.18
CA LEU A 55 15.60 7.15 -13.56
C LEU A 55 15.09 8.59 -13.64
N THR A 56 14.19 8.96 -12.73
CA THR A 56 13.63 10.31 -12.65
C THR A 56 14.70 11.37 -12.46
N ALA A 57 15.66 11.14 -11.53
CA ALA A 57 16.76 12.05 -11.28
C ALA A 57 17.64 12.30 -12.52
N ARG A 58 17.71 11.33 -13.44
CA ARG A 58 18.42 11.46 -14.72
C ARG A 58 17.55 11.97 -15.87
N GLY A 59 16.26 12.26 -15.62
CA GLY A 59 15.32 12.62 -16.66
C GLY A 59 14.93 11.46 -17.58
N GLU A 60 15.09 10.23 -17.12
CA GLU A 60 14.76 9.02 -17.87
C GLU A 60 13.36 8.54 -17.52
N VAL A 61 12.50 8.39 -18.51
CA VAL A 61 11.16 7.81 -18.38
C VAL A 61 11.22 6.35 -18.82
N ARG A 62 10.82 5.45 -17.93
CA ARG A 62 10.89 4.00 -18.17
C ARG A 62 9.91 3.52 -19.23
N ALA A 63 8.68 4.02 -19.17
CA ALA A 63 7.62 3.74 -20.14
C ALA A 63 6.69 4.95 -20.22
N TRP A 64 6.47 5.44 -21.41
CA TRP A 64 5.59 6.59 -21.63
C TRP A 64 4.14 6.14 -21.77
N PRO A 65 3.20 6.64 -20.94
CA PRO A 65 1.79 6.51 -21.32
C PRO A 65 1.53 7.26 -22.63
N ALA A 66 0.61 6.76 -23.46
CA ALA A 66 0.20 7.44 -24.68
C ALA A 66 -0.44 8.79 -24.37
N THR A 67 -1.28 8.80 -23.35
CA THR A 67 -1.97 9.99 -22.83
C THR A 67 -2.36 9.76 -21.37
N VAL A 68 -2.75 10.82 -20.65
CA VAL A 68 -3.34 10.77 -19.31
C VAL A 68 -4.81 11.15 -19.43
N VAL A 69 -5.73 10.21 -19.15
CA VAL A 69 -7.17 10.50 -19.12
C VAL A 69 -7.60 10.74 -17.68
N ARG A 70 -8.20 11.90 -17.40
CA ARG A 70 -8.71 12.28 -16.07
C ARG A 70 -10.21 12.00 -15.99
N ALA A 71 -10.58 10.85 -15.39
CA ALA A 71 -11.98 10.46 -15.24
C ALA A 71 -12.65 11.26 -14.11
N ARG A 72 -13.82 11.82 -14.38
CA ARG A 72 -14.65 12.59 -13.44
C ARG A 72 -15.91 11.84 -13.01
N SER A 73 -16.17 10.69 -13.65
CA SER A 73 -17.34 9.86 -13.42
C SER A 73 -17.13 8.43 -13.85
N SER A 74 -17.99 7.52 -13.39
CA SER A 74 -18.01 6.11 -13.87
C SER A 74 -18.24 6.03 -15.39
N ASP A 75 -18.96 6.99 -15.98
CA ASP A 75 -19.17 7.06 -17.42
C ASP A 75 -17.87 7.44 -18.15
N ASP A 76 -17.09 8.39 -17.64
CA ASP A 76 -15.77 8.72 -18.22
C ASP A 76 -14.86 7.47 -18.21
N VAL A 77 -14.86 6.70 -17.12
CA VAL A 77 -14.12 5.43 -17.02
C VAL A 77 -14.58 4.46 -18.09
N ARG A 78 -15.88 4.22 -18.20
CA ARG A 78 -16.48 3.31 -19.19
C ARG A 78 -16.13 3.71 -20.63
N LEU A 79 -16.19 4.99 -20.93
CA LEU A 79 -15.87 5.54 -22.26
C LEU A 79 -14.37 5.39 -22.56
N ALA A 80 -13.48 5.68 -21.61
CA ALA A 80 -12.04 5.53 -21.76
C ALA A 80 -11.65 4.06 -22.02
N LEU A 81 -12.25 3.10 -21.28
CA LEU A 81 -12.05 1.66 -21.51
C LEU A 81 -12.55 1.24 -22.89
N GLY A 82 -13.66 1.80 -23.37
CA GLY A 82 -14.18 1.58 -24.71
C GLY A 82 -13.23 2.06 -25.82
N VAL A 83 -12.61 3.23 -25.64
CA VAL A 83 -11.57 3.75 -26.55
C VAL A 83 -10.34 2.85 -26.54
N ALA A 84 -9.83 2.53 -25.35
CA ALA A 84 -8.65 1.69 -25.19
C ALA A 84 -8.83 0.32 -25.88
N ARG A 85 -9.96 -0.36 -25.63
CA ARG A 85 -10.29 -1.64 -26.27
C ARG A 85 -10.38 -1.54 -27.78
N ARG A 86 -11.05 -0.49 -28.31
CA ARG A 86 -11.18 -0.28 -29.75
C ARG A 86 -9.83 -0.09 -30.45
N LEU A 87 -8.89 0.59 -29.77
CA LEU A 87 -7.56 0.87 -30.31
C LEU A 87 -6.49 -0.17 -29.94
N GLY A 88 -6.85 -1.20 -29.18
CA GLY A 88 -5.92 -2.25 -28.71
C GLY A 88 -4.86 -1.73 -27.75
N LEU A 89 -5.18 -0.71 -26.93
CA LEU A 89 -4.28 -0.11 -25.95
C LEU A 89 -4.56 -0.66 -24.56
N SER A 90 -3.53 -0.90 -23.77
CA SER A 90 -3.69 -1.21 -22.35
C SER A 90 -4.00 0.04 -21.52
N VAL A 91 -4.57 -0.15 -20.33
CA VAL A 91 -4.91 0.92 -19.40
C VAL A 91 -4.17 0.69 -18.08
N SER A 92 -3.42 1.70 -17.63
CA SER A 92 -2.85 1.74 -16.30
C SER A 92 -3.74 2.58 -15.38
N LEU A 93 -4.29 1.93 -14.34
CA LEU A 93 -5.18 2.59 -13.38
C LEU A 93 -4.37 3.34 -12.33
N GLN A 94 -4.73 4.59 -12.10
CA GLN A 94 -4.00 5.48 -11.21
C GLN A 94 -4.94 6.24 -10.27
N GLY A 95 -4.61 6.20 -8.97
CA GLY A 95 -5.08 7.14 -7.97
C GLY A 95 -3.94 8.08 -7.59
N GLY A 96 -3.64 8.22 -6.29
CA GLY A 96 -2.54 9.07 -5.83
C GLY A 96 -1.13 8.54 -6.14
N ARG A 97 -0.99 7.39 -6.77
CA ARG A 97 0.28 6.77 -7.20
C ARG A 97 1.30 6.61 -6.07
N SER A 98 0.83 6.49 -4.83
CA SER A 98 1.66 6.33 -3.63
C SER A 98 2.23 4.92 -3.44
N GLY A 99 1.93 3.98 -4.35
CA GLY A 99 2.43 2.61 -4.32
C GLY A 99 3.95 2.55 -4.50
N VAL A 100 4.58 1.55 -3.87
CA VAL A 100 6.04 1.40 -3.83
C VAL A 100 6.54 0.14 -4.56
N VAL A 101 5.68 -0.49 -5.36
CA VAL A 101 5.98 -1.77 -6.04
C VAL A 101 5.73 -1.75 -7.55
N GLY A 102 5.52 -0.57 -8.13
CA GLY A 102 5.29 -0.41 -9.58
C GLY A 102 3.87 -0.77 -10.02
N GLY A 103 2.88 -0.79 -9.12
CA GLY A 103 1.50 -1.16 -9.45
C GLY A 103 0.76 -0.13 -10.31
N ALA A 104 1.14 1.15 -10.21
CA ALA A 104 0.56 2.24 -11.00
C ALA A 104 1.47 2.68 -12.18
N THR A 105 2.58 1.98 -12.44
CA THR A 105 3.45 2.29 -13.60
C THR A 105 2.87 1.70 -14.89
N PRO A 106 2.70 2.54 -15.95
CA PRO A 106 2.13 2.08 -17.22
C PRO A 106 3.09 1.16 -18.00
N LEU A 107 2.55 0.43 -18.95
CA LEU A 107 3.31 -0.08 -20.09
C LEU A 107 3.52 1.04 -21.12
N GLU A 108 4.51 0.85 -22.00
CA GLU A 108 4.74 1.79 -23.12
C GLU A 108 3.49 1.92 -23.97
N GLY A 109 3.04 3.14 -24.21
CA GLY A 109 1.85 3.43 -25.01
C GLY A 109 0.50 3.15 -24.34
N ALA A 110 0.46 2.78 -23.06
CA ALA A 110 -0.80 2.59 -22.32
C ALA A 110 -1.52 3.93 -22.09
N ILE A 111 -2.85 3.89 -21.94
CA ILE A 111 -3.60 5.02 -21.37
C ILE A 111 -3.38 5.03 -19.86
N ALA A 112 -2.86 6.11 -19.29
CA ALA A 112 -2.89 6.34 -17.85
C ALA A 112 -4.27 6.88 -17.46
N LEU A 113 -5.08 6.08 -16.77
CA LEU A 113 -6.42 6.46 -16.34
C LEU A 113 -6.37 6.97 -14.89
N ASP A 114 -6.35 8.28 -14.75
CA ASP A 114 -6.30 8.98 -13.47
C ASP A 114 -7.71 9.16 -12.90
N LEU A 115 -7.94 8.61 -11.72
CA LEU A 115 -9.21 8.64 -10.99
C LEU A 115 -9.29 9.76 -9.94
N THR A 116 -8.26 10.58 -9.76
CA THR A 116 -8.18 11.56 -8.67
C THR A 116 -9.22 12.69 -8.77
N ALA A 117 -9.81 12.92 -9.95
CA ALA A 117 -10.93 13.83 -10.10
C ALA A 117 -12.27 13.29 -9.59
N MET A 118 -12.34 11.96 -9.29
CA MET A 118 -13.49 11.33 -8.64
C MET A 118 -13.26 11.32 -7.11
N ASN A 119 -13.38 12.48 -6.48
CA ASN A 119 -12.90 12.69 -5.09
C ASN A 119 -13.98 13.10 -4.09
N ARG A 120 -15.25 12.93 -4.41
CA ARG A 120 -16.36 13.37 -3.57
C ARG A 120 -16.67 12.36 -2.46
N VAL A 121 -16.97 12.88 -1.26
CA VAL A 121 -17.69 12.14 -0.23
C VAL A 121 -19.18 12.22 -0.57
N LEU A 122 -19.80 11.11 -0.93
CA LEU A 122 -21.13 11.04 -1.50
C LEU A 122 -22.24 11.01 -0.45
N ALA A 123 -22.01 10.29 0.66
CA ALA A 123 -22.95 10.19 1.77
C ALA A 123 -22.23 9.76 3.05
N ILE A 124 -22.69 10.29 4.19
CA ILE A 124 -22.27 9.86 5.53
C ILE A 124 -23.54 9.47 6.28
N ASP A 125 -23.61 8.23 6.75
CA ASP A 125 -24.68 7.72 7.62
C ASP A 125 -24.13 7.60 9.04
N GLU A 126 -24.46 8.59 9.87
CA GLU A 126 -24.01 8.65 11.28
C GLU A 126 -24.70 7.58 12.15
N VAL A 127 -25.90 7.14 11.78
CA VAL A 127 -26.65 6.14 12.52
C VAL A 127 -26.09 4.74 12.30
N SER A 128 -25.83 4.40 11.04
CA SER A 128 -25.25 3.09 10.68
C SER A 128 -23.73 3.07 10.77
N GLY A 129 -23.07 4.23 10.94
CA GLY A 129 -21.62 4.34 10.98
C GLY A 129 -21.00 3.94 9.63
N SER A 130 -21.38 4.62 8.55
CA SER A 130 -20.84 4.33 7.22
C SER A 130 -20.64 5.60 6.38
N VAL A 131 -19.70 5.52 5.44
CA VAL A 131 -19.42 6.57 4.47
C VAL A 131 -19.35 5.98 3.07
N ARG A 132 -20.04 6.59 2.10
CA ARG A 132 -19.90 6.29 0.68
C ARG A 132 -19.06 7.39 0.03
N VAL A 133 -18.02 7.00 -0.70
CA VAL A 133 -16.98 7.88 -1.20
C VAL A 133 -16.50 7.42 -2.57
N GLU A 134 -16.13 8.37 -3.44
CA GLU A 134 -15.50 8.09 -4.73
C GLU A 134 -14.04 7.62 -4.53
N ALA A 135 -13.57 6.76 -5.44
CA ALA A 135 -12.29 6.06 -5.31
C ALA A 135 -11.06 6.99 -5.35
N GLY A 136 -11.16 8.16 -6.00
CA GLY A 136 -10.10 9.15 -6.09
C GLY A 136 -10.00 10.09 -4.88
N CYS A 137 -10.88 9.96 -3.88
CA CYS A 137 -10.83 10.76 -2.66
C CYS A 137 -9.56 10.44 -1.86
N PHE A 138 -8.81 11.48 -1.48
CA PHE A 138 -7.62 11.34 -0.66
C PHE A 138 -7.97 11.15 0.82
N GLY A 139 -7.06 10.49 1.56
CA GLY A 139 -7.24 10.22 2.98
C GLY A 139 -7.56 11.46 3.83
N PRO A 140 -6.80 12.56 3.72
CA PRO A 140 -7.06 13.79 4.46
C PRO A 140 -8.46 14.39 4.22
N ASP A 141 -8.92 14.37 2.96
CA ASP A 141 -10.23 14.94 2.59
C ASP A 141 -11.37 14.11 3.16
N LEU A 142 -11.26 12.77 3.09
CA LEU A 142 -12.21 11.85 3.70
C LEU A 142 -12.29 12.04 5.22
N GLU A 143 -11.14 12.07 5.90
CA GLU A 143 -11.08 12.23 7.36
C GLU A 143 -11.51 13.63 7.82
N ALA A 144 -11.29 14.67 7.00
CA ALA A 144 -11.82 16.01 7.29
C ALA A 144 -13.36 16.02 7.26
N ALA A 145 -13.98 15.45 6.21
CA ALA A 145 -15.43 15.38 6.08
C ALA A 145 -16.08 14.54 7.20
N LEU A 146 -15.46 13.43 7.60
CA LEU A 146 -15.91 12.60 8.71
C LEU A 146 -15.71 13.31 10.06
N GLY A 147 -14.59 14.03 10.20
CA GLY A 147 -14.25 14.75 11.43
C GLY A 147 -15.23 15.84 11.82
N GLU A 148 -15.88 16.51 10.84
CA GLU A 148 -16.97 17.47 11.09
C GLU A 148 -18.16 16.84 11.81
N ARG A 149 -18.29 15.51 11.77
CA ARG A 149 -19.35 14.71 12.40
C ARG A 149 -18.84 13.85 13.55
N GLY A 150 -17.60 14.07 14.01
CA GLY A 150 -16.99 13.29 15.09
C GLY A 150 -16.70 11.83 14.70
N LEU A 151 -16.58 11.55 13.40
CA LEU A 151 -16.33 10.21 12.85
C LEU A 151 -14.92 10.09 12.27
N THR A 152 -14.48 8.85 12.06
CA THR A 152 -13.22 8.46 11.40
C THR A 152 -13.38 7.08 10.76
N VAL A 153 -12.65 6.82 9.68
CA VAL A 153 -12.46 5.45 9.17
C VAL A 153 -11.37 4.73 9.99
N GLY A 154 -10.42 5.47 10.54
CA GLY A 154 -9.29 4.91 11.29
C GLY A 154 -8.20 4.29 10.40
N HIS A 155 -8.20 4.60 9.11
CA HIS A 155 -7.22 4.10 8.14
C HIS A 155 -6.17 5.16 7.85
N PHE A 156 -5.01 5.06 8.51
CA PHE A 156 -3.91 6.03 8.42
C PHE A 156 -2.64 5.36 7.90
N PRO A 157 -2.52 5.03 6.59
CA PRO A 157 -1.26 4.50 6.04
C PRO A 157 -0.14 5.55 6.12
N GLN A 158 1.12 5.13 6.02
CA GLN A 158 2.25 6.06 6.01
C GLN A 158 2.13 7.09 4.88
N SER A 159 1.60 6.68 3.73
CA SER A 159 1.31 7.52 2.58
C SER A 159 -0.03 8.26 2.65
N PHE A 160 -0.57 8.51 3.85
CA PHE A 160 -1.93 9.03 4.07
C PHE A 160 -2.27 10.26 3.22
N GLY A 161 -1.35 11.22 3.12
CA GLY A 161 -1.53 12.44 2.32
C GLY A 161 -1.44 12.23 0.80
N LEU A 162 -0.98 11.06 0.35
CA LEU A 162 -0.71 10.75 -1.06
C LEU A 162 -1.67 9.68 -1.61
N ALA A 163 -2.31 8.92 -0.75
CA ALA A 163 -3.07 7.74 -1.13
C ALA A 163 -4.57 8.03 -1.20
N THR A 164 -5.22 7.46 -2.22
CA THR A 164 -6.67 7.54 -2.41
C THR A 164 -7.38 6.30 -1.89
N VAL A 165 -8.67 6.41 -1.60
CA VAL A 165 -9.51 5.29 -1.14
C VAL A 165 -9.46 4.10 -2.11
N GLY A 166 -9.58 4.34 -3.42
CA GLY A 166 -9.46 3.28 -4.42
C GLY A 166 -8.09 2.61 -4.43
N GLY A 167 -7.02 3.40 -4.20
CA GLY A 167 -5.66 2.88 -4.07
C GLY A 167 -5.50 1.98 -2.83
N TRP A 168 -6.07 2.37 -1.68
CA TRP A 168 -6.06 1.53 -0.48
C TRP A 168 -6.70 0.16 -0.72
N LEU A 169 -7.89 0.17 -1.35
CA LEU A 169 -8.63 -1.04 -1.65
C LEU A 169 -7.91 -1.92 -2.67
N ALA A 170 -7.36 -1.30 -3.72
CA ALA A 170 -6.68 -2.02 -4.79
C ALA A 170 -5.47 -2.82 -4.30
N CYS A 171 -4.69 -2.33 -3.33
CA CYS A 171 -3.52 -3.03 -2.79
C CYS A 171 -3.75 -3.74 -1.44
N ARG A 172 -4.97 -3.73 -0.87
CA ARG A 172 -5.24 -4.21 0.50
C ARG A 172 -4.41 -3.47 1.55
N GLY A 173 -4.36 -2.16 1.44
CA GLY A 173 -3.55 -1.31 2.30
C GLY A 173 -3.84 -1.49 3.79
N ALA A 174 -2.83 -1.23 4.63
CA ALA A 174 -2.97 -1.18 6.08
C ALA A 174 -2.68 0.22 6.59
N GLY A 175 -3.55 0.72 7.45
CA GLY A 175 -3.27 1.89 8.27
C GLY A 175 -2.35 1.53 9.43
N GLN A 176 -1.58 2.48 9.92
CA GLN A 176 -0.67 2.27 11.05
C GLN A 176 -1.39 1.91 12.36
N PHE A 177 -2.71 2.13 12.41
CA PHE A 177 -3.59 1.79 13.52
C PHE A 177 -4.41 0.51 13.27
N SER A 178 -3.96 -0.32 12.32
CA SER A 178 -4.72 -1.51 11.88
C SER A 178 -4.90 -2.59 12.94
N ASN A 179 -4.08 -2.62 13.99
CA ASN A 179 -4.27 -3.57 15.08
C ASN A 179 -5.64 -3.37 15.75
N ARG A 180 -6.08 -2.12 15.87
CA ARG A 180 -7.38 -1.76 16.45
C ARG A 180 -8.49 -1.70 15.41
N TYR A 181 -8.25 -0.98 14.30
CA TYR A 181 -9.30 -0.66 13.33
C TYR A 181 -9.44 -1.71 12.23
N GLY A 182 -8.48 -2.61 12.09
CA GLY A 182 -8.38 -3.55 10.98
C GLY A 182 -7.68 -2.92 9.77
N LYS A 183 -7.53 -3.69 8.71
CA LYS A 183 -7.06 -3.25 7.40
C LYS A 183 -8.25 -2.80 6.54
N VAL A 184 -7.97 -2.25 5.36
CA VAL A 184 -9.03 -1.73 4.48
C VAL A 184 -10.04 -2.81 4.07
N GLU A 185 -9.62 -4.07 3.93
CA GLU A 185 -10.50 -5.22 3.66
C GLU A 185 -11.51 -5.49 4.77
N ASP A 186 -11.18 -5.12 6.02
CA ASP A 186 -12.10 -5.25 7.16
C ASP A 186 -13.09 -4.08 7.24
N MET A 187 -12.76 -2.95 6.61
CA MET A 187 -13.53 -1.70 6.66
C MET A 187 -14.54 -1.58 5.52
N VAL A 188 -14.24 -2.16 4.35
CA VAL A 188 -15.10 -2.05 3.17
C VAL A 188 -16.39 -2.86 3.33
N ARG A 189 -17.52 -2.29 2.90
CA ARG A 189 -18.85 -2.91 2.95
C ARG A 189 -19.50 -3.03 1.58
N GLY A 190 -19.06 -2.21 0.62
CA GLY A 190 -19.58 -2.24 -0.73
C GLY A 190 -18.67 -1.52 -1.69
N LEU A 191 -18.77 -1.88 -2.96
CA LEU A 191 -18.01 -1.28 -4.06
C LEU A 191 -18.92 -1.04 -5.25
N ARG A 192 -18.61 0.01 -6.01
CA ARG A 192 -19.03 0.15 -7.40
C ARG A 192 -17.79 -0.02 -8.28
N VAL A 193 -17.89 -0.94 -9.25
CA VAL A 193 -16.76 -1.31 -10.13
C VAL A 193 -17.19 -1.21 -11.59
N VAL A 194 -16.33 -0.65 -12.43
CA VAL A 194 -16.45 -0.71 -13.89
C VAL A 194 -15.57 -1.86 -14.39
N LEU A 195 -16.17 -2.84 -15.08
CA LEU A 195 -15.45 -3.98 -15.66
C LEU A 195 -14.81 -3.61 -17.00
N ALA A 196 -13.92 -4.45 -17.51
CA ALA A 196 -13.20 -4.18 -18.76
C ALA A 196 -14.13 -4.04 -19.98
N ASP A 197 -15.30 -4.71 -19.98
CA ASP A 197 -16.32 -4.58 -21.00
C ASP A 197 -17.15 -3.30 -20.94
N GLY A 198 -16.94 -2.48 -19.89
CA GLY A 198 -17.66 -1.25 -19.62
C GLY A 198 -18.94 -1.45 -18.80
N SER A 199 -19.29 -2.66 -18.40
CA SER A 199 -20.42 -2.90 -17.47
C SER A 199 -20.07 -2.36 -16.08
N VAL A 200 -21.11 -1.87 -15.37
CA VAL A 200 -20.99 -1.34 -14.01
C VAL A 200 -21.69 -2.31 -13.06
N VAL A 201 -20.97 -2.71 -12.01
CA VAL A 201 -21.49 -3.63 -11.00
C VAL A 201 -21.45 -2.97 -9.62
N ASP A 202 -22.55 -3.11 -8.87
CA ASP A 202 -22.64 -2.71 -7.47
C ASP A 202 -22.53 -3.98 -6.61
N LEU A 203 -21.59 -3.99 -5.68
CA LEU A 203 -21.24 -5.14 -4.85
C LEU A 203 -21.40 -4.78 -3.38
N GLY A 204 -22.04 -5.64 -2.61
CA GLY A 204 -22.23 -5.44 -1.17
C GLY A 204 -23.12 -4.24 -0.82
N GLY A 205 -22.90 -3.62 0.34
CA GLY A 205 -23.56 -2.37 0.75
C GLY A 205 -24.98 -2.50 1.31
N HIS A 206 -25.58 -3.70 1.30
CA HIS A 206 -26.97 -3.91 1.71
C HIS A 206 -27.15 -4.29 3.19
N GLY A 207 -26.06 -4.40 3.93
CA GLY A 207 -26.08 -4.75 5.35
C GLY A 207 -24.71 -5.20 5.85
N PRO A 208 -24.53 -5.32 7.17
CA PRO A 208 -23.22 -5.61 7.76
C PRO A 208 -22.73 -7.05 7.57
N ARG A 209 -23.61 -7.99 7.34
CA ARG A 209 -23.32 -9.42 7.17
C ARG A 209 -24.25 -10.01 6.13
N GLN A 210 -23.71 -10.47 5.01
CA GLN A 210 -24.50 -11.07 3.93
C GLN A 210 -24.11 -12.54 3.75
N ALA A 211 -25.11 -13.41 3.60
CA ALA A 211 -24.94 -14.82 3.31
C ALA A 211 -25.49 -15.18 1.91
N THR A 212 -25.35 -14.26 0.95
CA THR A 212 -25.85 -14.41 -0.41
C THR A 212 -24.68 -14.70 -1.36
N GLY A 213 -24.15 -15.92 -1.28
CA GLY A 213 -23.00 -16.38 -2.06
C GLY A 213 -21.65 -15.96 -1.49
N PRO A 214 -20.56 -16.16 -2.25
CA PRO A 214 -19.22 -15.68 -1.91
C PRO A 214 -19.18 -14.16 -1.80
N ASP A 215 -18.23 -13.64 -1.02
CA ASP A 215 -18.00 -12.20 -0.91
C ASP A 215 -17.33 -11.65 -2.16
N LEU A 216 -18.13 -11.10 -3.07
CA LEU A 216 -17.65 -10.51 -4.32
C LEU A 216 -16.96 -9.14 -4.12
N VAL A 217 -17.16 -8.47 -2.99
CA VAL A 217 -16.41 -7.25 -2.63
C VAL A 217 -14.93 -7.61 -2.50
N GLN A 218 -14.63 -8.71 -1.80
CA GLN A 218 -13.26 -9.17 -1.58
C GLN A 218 -12.56 -9.66 -2.85
N LEU A 219 -13.29 -9.93 -3.93
CA LEU A 219 -12.70 -10.26 -5.23
C LEU A 219 -11.90 -9.08 -5.82
N PHE A 220 -12.40 -7.87 -5.63
CA PHE A 220 -11.77 -6.66 -6.18
C PHE A 220 -10.79 -6.00 -5.21
N VAL A 221 -10.92 -6.25 -3.91
CA VAL A 221 -9.98 -5.77 -2.89
C VAL A 221 -8.67 -6.54 -2.98
N GLY A 222 -7.58 -5.84 -3.30
CA GLY A 222 -6.27 -6.46 -3.55
C GLY A 222 -6.09 -6.96 -4.99
N SER A 223 -7.01 -6.65 -5.90
CA SER A 223 -6.86 -6.98 -7.32
C SER A 223 -5.88 -6.07 -8.07
N GLU A 224 -5.41 -5.01 -7.44
CA GLU A 224 -4.50 -4.02 -8.03
C GLU A 224 -4.95 -3.50 -9.40
N GLY A 225 -6.29 -3.39 -9.57
CA GLY A 225 -6.90 -2.92 -10.81
C GLY A 225 -6.84 -3.88 -11.98
N THR A 226 -6.45 -5.14 -11.79
CA THR A 226 -6.36 -6.14 -12.89
C THR A 226 -7.71 -6.76 -13.26
N LEU A 227 -8.70 -6.70 -12.36
CA LEU A 227 -10.02 -7.35 -12.55
C LEU A 227 -11.15 -6.35 -12.84
N GLY A 228 -10.92 -5.06 -12.59
CA GLY A 228 -11.91 -3.99 -12.75
C GLY A 228 -11.44 -2.70 -12.12
N VAL A 229 -12.14 -1.61 -12.42
CA VAL A 229 -11.86 -0.25 -11.93
C VAL A 229 -12.80 0.05 -10.77
N ILE A 230 -12.30 0.11 -9.55
CA ILE A 230 -13.07 0.56 -8.39
C ILE A 230 -13.32 2.06 -8.54
N VAL A 231 -14.58 2.47 -8.57
CA VAL A 231 -14.98 3.88 -8.76
C VAL A 231 -15.66 4.49 -7.53
N GLU A 232 -16.34 3.68 -6.71
CA GLU A 232 -16.90 4.09 -5.42
C GLU A 232 -16.71 2.99 -4.38
N ALA A 233 -16.65 3.38 -3.12
CA ALA A 233 -16.62 2.48 -1.98
C ALA A 233 -17.57 2.92 -0.86
N THR A 234 -18.13 1.95 -0.14
CA THR A 234 -18.79 2.17 1.15
C THR A 234 -17.90 1.60 2.24
N LEU A 235 -17.46 2.44 3.17
CA LEU A 235 -16.58 2.09 4.27
C LEU A 235 -17.30 2.23 5.61
N VAL A 236 -16.86 1.46 6.61
CA VAL A 236 -17.27 1.66 8.01
C VAL A 236 -16.67 2.95 8.52
N ALA A 237 -17.52 3.80 9.13
CA ALA A 237 -17.10 4.96 9.89
C ALA A 237 -17.38 4.71 11.38
N ARG A 238 -16.47 5.14 12.25
CA ARG A 238 -16.50 4.91 13.69
C ARG A 238 -16.48 6.25 14.41
N GLN A 239 -16.96 6.27 15.65
CA GLN A 239 -16.78 7.44 16.52
C GLN A 239 -15.29 7.68 16.73
N ARG A 240 -14.85 8.94 16.68
CA ARG A 240 -13.49 9.33 17.04
C ARG A 240 -13.19 8.96 18.49
N ALA A 241 -11.95 8.57 18.73
CA ALA A 241 -11.45 8.27 20.06
C ALA A 241 -11.64 9.46 21.01
N LYS A 242 -12.05 9.18 22.26
CA LYS A 242 -12.24 10.17 23.32
C LYS A 242 -11.07 10.20 24.31
N SER A 243 -10.27 9.16 24.30
CA SER A 243 -9.11 8.99 25.16
C SER A 243 -8.00 8.31 24.36
N GLU A 244 -6.77 8.59 24.72
CA GLU A 244 -5.59 7.85 24.26
C GLU A 244 -4.62 7.66 25.43
N ASP A 245 -3.81 6.60 25.36
CA ASP A 245 -2.71 6.35 26.27
C ASP A 245 -1.51 5.77 25.53
N ARG A 246 -0.29 6.01 26.06
CA ARG A 246 0.97 5.74 25.39
C ARG A 246 1.96 5.11 26.35
N ALA A 247 2.69 4.11 25.87
CA ALA A 247 3.78 3.48 26.59
C ALA A 247 4.94 3.14 25.66
N ALA A 248 6.13 3.02 26.22
CA ALA A 248 7.30 2.52 25.51
C ALA A 248 8.13 1.64 26.43
N TYR A 249 8.72 0.60 25.85
CA TYR A 249 9.50 -0.41 26.56
C TYR A 249 10.77 -0.75 25.77
N ALA A 250 11.81 -1.20 26.48
CA ALA A 250 13.01 -1.73 25.85
C ALA A 250 13.25 -3.17 26.26
N PHE A 251 13.54 -4.01 25.29
CA PHE A 251 13.93 -5.41 25.44
C PHE A 251 15.38 -5.61 25.05
N SER A 252 16.05 -6.56 25.69
CA SER A 252 17.42 -6.93 25.34
C SER A 252 17.51 -7.69 24.02
N ASP A 253 16.44 -8.37 23.63
CA ASP A 253 16.33 -9.18 22.41
C ASP A 253 14.99 -8.93 21.70
N PHE A 254 15.03 -8.98 20.35
CA PHE A 254 13.84 -8.77 19.53
C PHE A 254 12.80 -9.88 19.71
N ASP A 255 13.22 -11.13 19.89
CA ASP A 255 12.31 -12.26 20.02
C ASP A 255 11.57 -12.20 21.39
N GLU A 256 12.17 -11.64 22.45
CA GLU A 256 11.50 -11.33 23.72
C GLU A 256 10.39 -10.31 23.55
N GLY A 257 10.69 -9.20 22.85
CA GLY A 257 9.70 -8.17 22.54
C GLY A 257 8.58 -8.69 21.64
N LEU A 258 8.91 -9.52 20.66
CA LEU A 258 7.94 -10.17 19.76
C LEU A 258 7.00 -11.10 20.55
N GLU A 259 7.52 -11.83 21.52
CA GLU A 259 6.73 -12.71 22.39
C GLU A 259 5.81 -11.91 23.32
N ALA A 260 6.24 -10.74 23.82
CA ALA A 260 5.38 -9.83 24.57
C ALA A 260 4.23 -9.32 23.69
N CYS A 261 4.51 -8.90 22.46
CA CYS A 261 3.49 -8.48 21.49
C CYS A 261 2.46 -9.60 21.24
N ARG A 262 2.92 -10.84 21.04
CA ARG A 262 2.03 -12.01 20.85
C ARG A 262 1.11 -12.23 22.06
N ARG A 263 1.65 -12.19 23.29
CA ARG A 263 0.85 -12.37 24.52
C ARG A 263 -0.19 -11.27 24.69
N VAL A 264 0.15 -10.01 24.38
CA VAL A 264 -0.81 -8.89 24.39
C VAL A 264 -1.98 -9.19 23.48
N LEU A 265 -1.73 -9.54 22.22
CA LEU A 265 -2.78 -9.81 21.23
C LEU A 265 -3.63 -11.05 21.57
N GLN A 266 -3.01 -12.10 22.10
CA GLN A 266 -3.71 -13.34 22.50
C GLN A 266 -4.55 -13.19 23.77
N ARG A 267 -4.44 -12.07 24.49
CA ARG A 267 -5.35 -11.65 25.56
C ARG A 267 -6.46 -10.72 25.06
N ASP A 268 -6.68 -10.64 23.73
CA ASP A 268 -7.63 -9.73 23.06
C ASP A 268 -7.37 -8.23 23.29
N ALA A 269 -6.23 -7.84 23.86
CA ALA A 269 -5.80 -6.45 23.89
C ALA A 269 -5.30 -6.05 22.51
N ARG A 270 -5.92 -5.02 21.92
CA ARG A 270 -5.65 -4.58 20.54
C ARG A 270 -5.30 -3.09 20.53
N PRO A 271 -4.14 -2.70 21.08
CA PRO A 271 -3.72 -1.31 21.05
C PRO A 271 -3.61 -0.84 19.59
N ALA A 272 -3.96 0.42 19.33
CA ALA A 272 -3.97 0.98 17.98
C ALA A 272 -2.59 0.87 17.32
N VAL A 273 -1.53 1.08 18.09
CA VAL A 273 -0.12 0.91 17.68
C VAL A 273 0.56 -0.07 18.63
N LEU A 274 1.22 -1.05 18.07
CA LEU A 274 2.10 -2.00 18.76
C LEU A 274 3.26 -2.30 17.82
N ARG A 275 4.39 -1.61 17.96
CA ARG A 275 5.50 -1.65 17.01
C ARG A 275 6.81 -1.90 17.71
N LEU A 276 7.49 -2.98 17.33
CA LEU A 276 8.75 -3.38 17.90
C LEU A 276 9.88 -3.17 16.87
N TYR A 277 10.91 -2.46 17.25
CA TYR A 277 12.08 -2.13 16.44
C TYR A 277 13.29 -2.95 16.89
N ASP A 278 14.10 -3.46 15.95
CA ASP A 278 15.37 -4.10 16.29
C ASP A 278 16.42 -3.06 16.74
N HIS A 279 17.56 -3.52 17.23
CA HIS A 279 18.66 -2.66 17.72
C HIS A 279 19.05 -1.58 16.70
N THR A 280 19.14 -1.94 15.42
CA THR A 280 19.56 -1.03 14.36
C THR A 280 18.54 0.07 14.11
N GLU A 281 17.26 -0.28 14.02
CA GLU A 281 16.20 0.68 13.81
C GLU A 281 15.92 1.51 15.06
N SER A 282 16.00 0.93 16.26
CA SER A 282 15.87 1.63 17.54
C SER A 282 16.95 2.70 17.70
N GLN A 283 18.22 2.34 17.43
CA GLN A 283 19.32 3.30 17.48
C GLN A 283 19.11 4.45 16.50
N ARG A 284 18.67 4.16 15.28
CA ARG A 284 18.45 5.17 14.24
C ARG A 284 17.27 6.08 14.59
N THR A 285 16.17 5.50 15.10
CA THR A 285 14.89 6.22 15.29
C THR A 285 14.79 6.89 16.64
N PHE A 286 15.28 6.24 17.69
CA PHE A 286 15.09 6.66 19.08
C PHE A 286 16.38 6.95 19.83
N GLY A 287 17.54 6.62 19.27
CA GLY A 287 18.84 6.73 19.94
C GLY A 287 19.06 5.70 21.04
N ASP A 288 18.30 4.61 21.06
CA ASP A 288 18.41 3.50 22.04
C ASP A 288 19.00 2.26 21.36
N GLU A 289 19.99 1.66 21.96
CA GLU A 289 20.69 0.46 21.42
C GLU A 289 19.93 -0.85 21.65
N ARG A 290 18.85 -0.82 22.42
CA ARG A 290 18.01 -2.00 22.70
C ARG A 290 16.84 -2.11 21.70
N CYS A 291 16.07 -3.18 21.76
CA CYS A 291 14.86 -3.33 20.96
C CYS A 291 13.71 -2.54 21.59
N VAL A 292 13.28 -1.46 20.93
CA VAL A 292 12.25 -0.55 21.45
C VAL A 292 10.87 -0.98 20.96
N LEU A 293 9.95 -1.18 21.89
CA LEU A 293 8.52 -1.34 21.65
C LEU A 293 7.81 -0.03 21.96
N ILE A 294 7.10 0.53 20.99
CA ILE A 294 6.17 1.64 21.20
C ILE A 294 4.73 1.15 21.15
N VAL A 295 3.92 1.66 22.06
CA VAL A 295 2.50 1.32 22.19
C VAL A 295 1.66 2.59 22.29
N LEU A 296 0.55 2.62 21.56
CA LEU A 296 -0.50 3.63 21.69
C LEU A 296 -1.83 2.91 21.61
N ASP A 297 -2.73 3.20 22.52
CA ASP A 297 -4.14 2.85 22.37
C ASP A 297 -5.02 4.08 22.44
N GLU A 298 -6.16 4.05 21.75
CA GLU A 298 -7.12 5.15 21.69
C GLU A 298 -8.55 4.60 21.62
N GLY A 299 -9.52 5.34 22.17
CA GLY A 299 -10.91 4.93 22.10
C GLY A 299 -11.76 5.34 23.29
N ASP A 300 -12.62 4.45 23.75
CA ASP A 300 -13.35 4.61 25.01
C ASP A 300 -12.38 4.46 26.20
N PRO A 301 -12.43 5.35 27.21
CA PRO A 301 -11.50 5.32 28.33
C PRO A 301 -11.40 3.97 29.05
N LEU A 302 -12.51 3.25 29.22
CA LEU A 302 -12.53 1.95 29.90
C LEU A 302 -11.76 0.89 29.09
N PHE A 303 -11.90 0.89 27.77
CA PHE A 303 -11.16 -0.05 26.92
C PHE A 303 -9.67 0.30 26.85
N VAL A 304 -9.33 1.58 26.75
CA VAL A 304 -7.93 2.05 26.75
C VAL A 304 -7.24 1.63 28.04
N GLU A 305 -7.85 1.88 29.22
CA GLU A 305 -7.31 1.49 30.53
C GLU A 305 -7.07 -0.03 30.61
N ALA A 306 -8.06 -0.84 30.20
CA ALA A 306 -7.95 -2.29 30.22
C ALA A 306 -6.86 -2.79 29.27
N THR A 307 -6.78 -2.26 28.06
CA THR A 307 -5.76 -2.60 27.06
C THR A 307 -4.36 -2.27 27.58
N MET A 308 -4.14 -1.06 28.08
CA MET A 308 -2.82 -0.62 28.57
C MET A 308 -2.39 -1.37 29.83
N SER A 309 -3.32 -1.75 30.71
CA SER A 309 -3.03 -2.62 31.86
C SER A 309 -2.55 -4.03 31.44
N ILE A 310 -3.10 -4.57 30.36
CA ILE A 310 -2.62 -5.83 29.78
C ILE A 310 -1.22 -5.65 29.18
N VAL A 311 -0.98 -4.57 28.45
CA VAL A 311 0.33 -4.23 27.88
C VAL A 311 1.39 -4.14 28.98
N GLU A 312 1.12 -3.37 30.03
CA GLU A 312 2.02 -3.22 31.18
C GLU A 312 2.34 -4.58 31.82
N HIS A 313 1.32 -5.41 32.03
CA HIS A 313 1.51 -6.75 32.59
C HIS A 313 2.42 -7.65 31.70
N GLU A 314 2.22 -7.64 30.39
CA GLU A 314 3.01 -8.48 29.47
C GLU A 314 4.42 -7.94 29.22
N CYS A 315 4.64 -6.65 29.44
CA CYS A 315 5.93 -5.97 29.33
C CYS A 315 6.65 -5.78 30.68
N ARG A 316 6.17 -6.36 31.79
CA ARG A 316 6.67 -6.12 33.15
C ARG A 316 8.16 -6.45 33.37
N GLU A 317 8.75 -7.30 32.52
CA GLU A 317 10.17 -7.69 32.57
C GLU A 317 11.06 -6.80 31.68
N ALA A 318 10.44 -5.93 30.87
CA ALA A 318 11.15 -4.94 30.04
C ALA A 318 11.45 -3.67 30.81
N ASP A 319 12.46 -2.93 30.37
CA ASP A 319 12.73 -1.60 30.91
C ASP A 319 11.68 -0.61 30.39
N VAL A 320 11.06 0.14 31.29
CA VAL A 320 10.09 1.17 30.95
C VAL A 320 10.83 2.38 30.39
N LEU A 321 10.41 2.85 29.21
CA LEU A 321 10.92 4.04 28.54
C LEU A 321 9.91 5.20 28.60
N SER A 322 10.37 6.40 28.23
CA SER A 322 9.51 7.57 28.15
C SER A 322 8.45 7.42 27.05
N PRO A 323 7.16 7.69 27.32
CA PRO A 323 6.11 7.72 26.30
C PRO A 323 6.33 8.81 25.23
N ALA A 324 7.23 9.77 25.46
CA ALA A 324 7.63 10.77 24.45
C ALA A 324 8.22 10.13 23.19
N LEU A 325 8.71 8.88 23.23
CA LEU A 325 9.13 8.14 22.04
C LEU A 325 7.96 7.89 21.08
N VAL A 326 6.76 7.67 21.60
CA VAL A 326 5.54 7.53 20.80
C VAL A 326 5.18 8.86 20.13
N GLU A 327 5.33 9.99 20.85
CA GLU A 327 5.10 11.33 20.30
C GLU A 327 6.09 11.65 19.17
N HIS A 328 7.36 11.32 19.40
CA HIS A 328 8.39 11.45 18.37
C HIS A 328 8.03 10.65 17.11
N TRP A 329 7.62 9.38 17.27
CA TRP A 329 7.19 8.54 16.17
C TRP A 329 5.96 9.12 15.44
N LEU A 330 4.94 9.58 16.17
CA LEU A 330 3.73 10.19 15.59
C LEU A 330 4.06 11.42 14.72
N ALA A 331 5.04 12.23 15.15
CA ALA A 331 5.46 13.43 14.42
C ALA A 331 6.15 13.11 13.08
N HIS A 332 6.84 11.96 12.98
CA HIS A 332 7.68 11.61 11.82
C HIS A 332 7.16 10.42 11.00
N ARG A 333 6.09 9.75 11.46
CA ARG A 333 5.60 8.50 10.87
C ARG A 333 5.18 8.58 9.40
N ASN A 334 4.91 9.77 8.89
CA ASN A 334 4.50 10.02 7.51
C ASN A 334 5.63 10.66 6.67
N ASP A 335 6.86 10.73 7.17
CA ASP A 335 7.99 11.22 6.40
C ASP A 335 8.49 10.13 5.44
N VAL A 336 8.10 10.24 4.17
CA VAL A 336 8.47 9.30 3.10
C VAL A 336 9.60 9.82 2.22
N GLY A 337 10.02 11.09 2.38
CA GLY A 337 10.99 11.72 1.51
C GLY A 337 12.45 11.31 1.74
N ALA A 338 12.79 10.81 2.91
CA ALA A 338 14.15 10.51 3.32
C ALA A 338 14.89 9.48 2.43
N LEU A 339 14.14 8.52 1.84
CA LEU A 339 14.73 7.48 0.99
C LEU A 339 15.26 8.02 -0.34
N ALA A 340 14.64 9.05 -0.90
CA ALA A 340 15.05 9.63 -2.19
C ALA A 340 16.47 10.20 -2.13
N ALA A 341 16.83 10.91 -1.06
CA ALA A 341 18.16 11.47 -0.87
C ALA A 341 19.27 10.41 -0.79
N LEU A 342 18.96 9.22 -0.26
CA LEU A 342 19.89 8.09 -0.23
C LEU A 342 20.19 7.57 -1.65
N TRP A 343 19.17 7.41 -2.48
CA TRP A 343 19.33 7.02 -3.88
C TRP A 343 20.19 8.01 -4.68
N GLU A 344 20.02 9.30 -4.45
CA GLU A 344 20.85 10.34 -5.07
C GLU A 344 22.33 10.23 -4.68
N SER A 345 22.61 9.78 -3.45
CA SER A 345 23.97 9.54 -2.96
C SER A 345 24.59 8.22 -3.42
N GLY A 346 23.90 7.45 -4.28
CA GLY A 346 24.31 6.15 -4.78
C GLY A 346 24.08 4.99 -3.80
N VAL A 347 23.28 5.20 -2.76
CA VAL A 347 22.82 4.14 -1.85
C VAL A 347 21.50 3.59 -2.35
N VAL A 348 21.47 2.32 -2.70
CA VAL A 348 20.25 1.57 -3.01
C VAL A 348 19.57 1.20 -1.70
N VAL A 349 18.36 1.65 -1.49
CA VAL A 349 17.60 1.39 -0.26
C VAL A 349 16.15 1.05 -0.61
N ASP A 350 15.59 0.06 0.08
CA ASP A 350 14.16 -0.26 0.01
C ASP A 350 13.70 -1.01 1.26
N THR A 351 12.40 -1.29 1.29
CA THR A 351 11.73 -1.97 2.38
C THR A 351 10.91 -3.15 1.86
N ILE A 352 10.98 -4.28 2.58
CA ILE A 352 10.27 -5.52 2.25
C ILE A 352 9.36 -5.86 3.42
N GLU A 353 8.06 -5.69 3.23
CA GLU A 353 7.07 -6.03 4.25
C GLU A 353 6.38 -7.36 3.92
N VAL A 354 6.29 -8.20 4.90
CA VAL A 354 5.74 -9.56 4.80
C VAL A 354 4.97 -9.91 6.06
N SER A 355 4.15 -10.93 6.03
CA SER A 355 3.47 -11.39 7.24
C SER A 355 3.52 -12.90 7.37
N GLY A 356 3.54 -13.35 8.61
CA GLY A 356 3.55 -14.78 8.94
C GLY A 356 2.92 -15.08 10.31
N PRO A 357 2.61 -16.34 10.57
CA PRO A 357 2.11 -16.75 11.88
C PRO A 357 3.19 -16.62 12.94
N TRP A 358 2.78 -16.35 14.19
CA TRP A 358 3.70 -16.15 15.31
C TRP A 358 4.78 -17.23 15.43
N ALA A 359 4.41 -18.48 15.17
CA ALA A 359 5.33 -19.63 15.30
C ALA A 359 6.54 -19.59 14.36
N SER A 360 6.44 -18.89 13.20
CA SER A 360 7.51 -18.84 12.21
C SER A 360 8.27 -17.51 12.20
N LEU A 361 7.75 -16.44 12.83
CA LEU A 361 8.30 -15.09 12.70
C LEU A 361 9.75 -14.96 13.15
N GLY A 362 10.15 -15.59 14.28
CA GLY A 362 11.52 -15.54 14.75
C GLY A 362 12.52 -16.17 13.77
N ALA A 363 12.18 -17.34 13.20
CA ALA A 363 13.02 -17.99 12.20
C ALA A 363 13.05 -17.20 10.88
N LEU A 364 11.89 -16.78 10.39
CA LEU A 364 11.76 -15.92 9.20
C LEU A 364 12.64 -14.67 9.32
N ARG A 365 12.56 -13.95 10.45
CA ARG A 365 13.36 -12.77 10.72
C ARG A 365 14.86 -13.05 10.58
N ARG A 366 15.34 -14.09 11.29
CA ARG A 366 16.77 -14.43 11.29
C ARG A 366 17.29 -14.79 9.91
N ASP A 367 16.55 -15.62 9.17
CA ASP A 367 16.99 -16.11 7.87
C ASP A 367 16.95 -15.02 6.80
N VAL A 368 15.93 -14.18 6.76
CA VAL A 368 15.86 -13.02 5.82
C VAL A 368 16.98 -12.03 6.12
N LEU A 369 17.22 -11.68 7.40
CA LEU A 369 18.30 -10.76 7.75
C LEU A 369 19.68 -11.34 7.43
N ALA A 370 19.91 -12.63 7.68
CA ALA A 370 21.17 -13.29 7.34
C ALA A 370 21.40 -13.26 5.82
N THR A 371 20.40 -13.66 5.05
CA THR A 371 20.46 -13.66 3.59
C THR A 371 20.74 -12.26 3.02
N LEU A 372 20.09 -11.22 3.52
CA LEU A 372 20.35 -9.84 3.10
C LEU A 372 21.76 -9.38 3.47
N ARG A 373 22.21 -9.68 4.69
CA ARG A 373 23.56 -9.26 5.18
C ARG A 373 24.71 -9.94 4.46
N ASP A 374 24.47 -11.15 3.93
CA ASP A 374 25.47 -11.91 3.16
C ASP A 374 25.65 -11.41 1.71
N LEU A 375 24.76 -10.53 1.24
CA LEU A 375 24.90 -9.97 -0.11
C LEU A 375 26.10 -9.03 -0.21
N PRO A 376 26.89 -9.14 -1.30
CA PRO A 376 27.96 -8.17 -1.58
C PRO A 376 27.45 -6.73 -1.59
N ASP A 377 28.26 -5.80 -1.10
CA ASP A 377 27.94 -4.37 -1.08
C ASP A 377 26.78 -3.97 -0.14
N MET A 378 26.19 -4.91 0.63
CA MET A 378 25.17 -4.61 1.64
C MET A 378 25.82 -3.82 2.79
N LEU A 379 25.20 -2.69 3.14
CA LEU A 379 25.63 -1.83 4.25
C LEU A 379 24.85 -2.13 5.53
N VAL A 380 23.54 -2.32 5.39
CA VAL A 380 22.66 -2.57 6.54
C VAL A 380 21.43 -3.37 6.12
N ALA A 381 21.02 -4.28 6.98
CA ALA A 381 19.70 -4.91 6.95
C ALA A 381 19.16 -4.96 8.38
N SER A 382 17.96 -4.41 8.57
CA SER A 382 17.26 -4.25 9.84
C SER A 382 15.79 -4.65 9.71
N VAL A 383 15.08 -4.73 10.81
CA VAL A 383 13.69 -5.12 10.82
C VAL A 383 12.92 -4.47 11.96
N HIS A 384 11.65 -4.13 11.71
CA HIS A 384 10.68 -3.90 12.76
C HIS A 384 9.40 -4.70 12.54
N GLN A 385 8.71 -5.05 13.62
CA GLN A 385 7.35 -5.54 13.57
C GLN A 385 6.42 -4.33 13.53
N SER A 386 5.61 -4.22 12.48
CA SER A 386 4.82 -3.00 12.22
C SER A 386 3.32 -3.14 12.51
N HIS A 387 2.77 -4.33 12.34
CA HIS A 387 1.37 -4.66 12.57
C HIS A 387 1.29 -6.02 13.22
N ALA A 388 0.35 -6.20 14.15
CA ALA A 388 0.20 -7.44 14.88
C ALA A 388 -1.27 -7.83 15.02
N TYR A 389 -1.53 -9.13 14.90
CA TYR A 389 -2.85 -9.74 14.91
C TYR A 389 -2.87 -10.94 15.86
N LEU A 390 -4.05 -11.52 16.10
CA LEU A 390 -4.20 -12.67 17.00
C LEU A 390 -3.30 -13.85 16.59
N ASP A 391 -3.16 -14.09 15.29
CA ASP A 391 -2.52 -15.28 14.69
C ASP A 391 -1.12 -15.03 14.13
N GLY A 392 -0.68 -13.79 14.00
CA GLY A 392 0.62 -13.44 13.42
C GLY A 392 0.90 -11.95 13.38
N ALA A 393 2.00 -11.58 12.73
CA ALA A 393 2.39 -10.18 12.59
C ALA A 393 3.08 -9.89 11.25
N CYS A 394 3.18 -8.60 10.93
CA CYS A 394 3.96 -8.09 9.82
C CYS A 394 5.39 -7.78 10.27
N LEU A 395 6.37 -8.32 9.57
CA LEU A 395 7.76 -7.92 9.64
C LEU A 395 8.09 -6.99 8.46
N TYR A 396 8.73 -5.90 8.76
CA TYR A 396 9.10 -4.85 7.81
C TYR A 396 10.62 -4.74 7.78
N PHE A 397 11.24 -5.37 6.80
CA PHE A 397 12.68 -5.36 6.61
C PHE A 397 13.10 -4.11 5.85
N THR A 398 14.15 -3.44 6.32
CA THR A 398 14.82 -2.37 5.60
C THR A 398 16.20 -2.85 5.17
N PHE A 399 16.55 -2.68 3.91
CA PHE A 399 17.92 -2.92 3.44
C PHE A 399 18.49 -1.70 2.75
N ALA A 400 19.78 -1.50 2.88
CA ALA A 400 20.53 -0.48 2.13
C ALA A 400 21.91 -1.03 1.75
N GLY A 401 22.34 -0.75 0.52
CA GLY A 401 23.63 -1.15 -0.01
C GLY A 401 24.23 -0.10 -0.93
N ARG A 402 25.53 -0.19 -1.15
CA ARG A 402 26.24 0.69 -2.11
C ARG A 402 26.93 -0.18 -3.16
N PRO A 403 26.17 -0.62 -4.18
CA PRO A 403 26.70 -1.54 -5.17
C PRO A 403 27.86 -0.94 -5.97
N THR A 404 28.89 -1.76 -6.19
CA THR A 404 29.99 -1.46 -7.12
C THR A 404 29.58 -1.71 -8.58
N GLY A 405 28.54 -2.50 -8.80
CA GLY A 405 27.91 -2.80 -10.09
C GLY A 405 26.60 -1.99 -10.33
N PRO A 406 25.80 -2.40 -11.33
CA PRO A 406 24.54 -1.72 -11.64
C PRO A 406 23.54 -1.79 -10.47
N ALA A 407 23.04 -0.63 -10.02
CA ALA A 407 22.08 -0.53 -8.93
C ALA A 407 20.80 -1.39 -9.13
N PRO A 408 20.21 -1.51 -10.35
CA PRO A 408 19.07 -2.39 -10.57
C PRO A 408 19.36 -3.88 -10.34
N SER A 409 20.58 -4.34 -10.61
CA SER A 409 20.98 -5.74 -10.39
C SER A 409 21.06 -6.05 -8.90
N PHE A 410 21.71 -5.19 -8.12
CA PHE A 410 21.76 -5.30 -6.66
C PHE A 410 20.36 -5.26 -6.04
N TYR A 411 19.53 -4.30 -6.47
CA TYR A 411 18.15 -4.17 -6.02
C TYR A 411 17.35 -5.46 -6.25
N ARG A 412 17.45 -6.02 -7.48
CA ARG A 412 16.76 -7.27 -7.81
C ARG A 412 17.27 -8.44 -6.98
N GLU A 413 18.58 -8.56 -6.79
CA GLU A 413 19.18 -9.64 -6.02
C GLU A 413 18.74 -9.60 -4.56
N ALA A 414 18.72 -8.41 -3.93
CA ALA A 414 18.23 -8.24 -2.57
C ALA A 414 16.77 -8.65 -2.43
N TRP A 415 15.90 -8.19 -3.33
CA TRP A 415 14.49 -8.57 -3.36
C TRP A 415 14.28 -10.07 -3.60
N ASP A 416 15.00 -10.66 -4.56
CA ASP A 416 14.88 -12.07 -4.92
C ASP A 416 15.33 -12.98 -3.78
N SER A 417 16.46 -12.67 -3.17
CA SER A 417 17.02 -13.45 -2.08
C SER A 417 16.12 -13.43 -0.85
N ALA A 418 15.68 -12.24 -0.42
CA ALA A 418 14.78 -12.09 0.71
C ALA A 418 13.41 -12.75 0.45
N THR A 419 12.85 -12.58 -0.75
CA THR A 419 11.53 -13.14 -1.09
C THR A 419 11.54 -14.66 -1.13
N ARG A 420 12.63 -15.30 -1.60
CA ARG A 420 12.77 -16.76 -1.55
C ARG A 420 12.78 -17.29 -0.13
N GLU A 421 13.44 -16.58 0.81
CA GLU A 421 13.38 -16.94 2.22
C GLU A 421 11.95 -16.81 2.78
N VAL A 422 11.24 -15.73 2.45
CA VAL A 422 9.84 -15.54 2.84
C VAL A 422 8.98 -16.72 2.39
N LEU A 423 9.09 -17.11 1.12
CA LEU A 423 8.33 -18.22 0.55
C LEU A 423 8.73 -19.58 1.17
N ARG A 424 10.03 -19.81 1.45
CA ARG A 424 10.52 -21.00 2.12
C ARG A 424 9.92 -21.19 3.51
N HIS A 425 9.64 -20.07 4.22
CA HIS A 425 8.96 -20.09 5.51
C HIS A 425 7.43 -20.15 5.41
N GLY A 426 6.86 -20.20 4.20
CA GLY A 426 5.41 -20.19 4.00
C GLY A 426 4.73 -18.89 4.45
N ALA A 427 5.49 -17.79 4.50
CA ALA A 427 4.99 -16.48 4.87
C ALA A 427 4.34 -15.78 3.67
N ALA A 428 3.47 -14.79 3.93
CA ALA A 428 2.80 -14.03 2.88
C ALA A 428 3.78 -13.10 2.17
N LEU A 429 3.69 -13.08 0.85
CA LEU A 429 4.56 -12.30 -0.04
C LEU A 429 4.49 -10.79 0.23
N SER A 430 3.35 -10.31 0.66
CA SER A 430 3.09 -8.91 1.02
C SER A 430 2.03 -8.84 2.11
N HIS A 431 2.19 -7.90 3.03
CA HIS A 431 1.18 -7.58 4.02
C HIS A 431 0.25 -6.44 3.54
N HIS A 432 0.81 -5.37 2.94
CA HIS A 432 0.04 -4.17 2.61
C HIS A 432 0.54 -3.32 1.43
N HIS A 433 1.77 -3.52 0.94
CA HIS A 433 2.25 -2.76 -0.23
C HIS A 433 1.68 -3.29 -1.55
N GLY A 434 1.14 -4.50 -1.54
CA GLY A 434 0.72 -5.20 -2.73
C GLY A 434 1.88 -5.91 -3.43
N VAL A 435 1.61 -6.38 -4.62
CA VAL A 435 2.53 -7.14 -5.47
C VAL A 435 3.14 -6.25 -6.55
N GLY A 436 2.31 -5.46 -7.21
CA GLY A 436 2.69 -4.61 -8.34
C GLY A 436 3.41 -5.40 -9.44
N ARG A 437 4.40 -4.74 -10.04
CA ARG A 437 5.33 -5.38 -10.98
C ARG A 437 6.54 -5.98 -10.28
N ASN A 438 6.95 -5.40 -9.14
CA ASN A 438 8.17 -5.80 -8.45
C ASN A 438 8.11 -7.25 -7.94
N ARG A 439 6.97 -7.69 -7.40
CA ARG A 439 6.78 -9.03 -6.84
C ARG A 439 6.03 -10.00 -7.78
N ALA A 440 5.57 -9.54 -8.94
CA ALA A 440 4.74 -10.30 -9.89
C ALA A 440 5.32 -11.68 -10.23
N ARG A 441 6.64 -11.77 -10.39
CA ARG A 441 7.35 -13.03 -10.72
C ARG A 441 7.25 -14.11 -9.64
N PHE A 442 6.89 -13.76 -8.41
CA PHE A 442 6.76 -14.72 -7.29
C PHE A 442 5.31 -15.17 -7.03
N VAL A 443 4.32 -14.53 -7.65
CA VAL A 443 2.89 -14.78 -7.35
C VAL A 443 2.49 -16.22 -7.62
N ARG A 444 2.99 -16.80 -8.72
CA ARG A 444 2.71 -18.20 -9.06
C ARG A 444 3.17 -19.16 -7.95
N GLU A 445 4.38 -18.93 -7.41
CA GLU A 445 4.92 -19.73 -6.30
C GLU A 445 4.15 -19.48 -5.00
N ALA A 446 3.91 -18.21 -4.68
CA ALA A 446 3.20 -17.81 -3.46
C ALA A 446 1.77 -18.35 -3.39
N LEU A 447 1.04 -18.34 -4.51
CA LEU A 447 -0.35 -18.84 -4.58
C LEU A 447 -0.42 -20.35 -4.84
N GLY A 448 0.64 -20.97 -5.35
CA GLY A 448 0.68 -22.39 -5.63
C GLY A 448 -0.52 -22.87 -6.46
N SER A 449 -1.31 -23.81 -5.91
CA SER A 449 -2.50 -24.37 -6.59
C SER A 449 -3.64 -23.37 -6.80
N ALA A 450 -3.64 -22.22 -6.14
CA ALA A 450 -4.64 -21.17 -6.33
C ALA A 450 -4.33 -20.24 -7.51
N TYR A 451 -3.08 -20.20 -7.99
CA TYR A 451 -2.69 -19.31 -9.09
C TYR A 451 -3.52 -19.51 -10.38
N PRO A 452 -3.81 -20.74 -10.85
CA PRO A 452 -4.66 -20.94 -12.02
C PRO A 452 -6.07 -20.33 -11.87
N LEU A 453 -6.62 -20.27 -10.64
CA LEU A 453 -7.90 -19.64 -10.40
C LEU A 453 -7.83 -18.13 -10.61
N LEU A 454 -6.76 -17.46 -10.12
CA LEU A 454 -6.55 -16.04 -10.34
C LEU A 454 -6.41 -15.71 -11.84
N VAL A 455 -5.67 -16.53 -12.60
CA VAL A 455 -5.54 -16.40 -14.06
C VAL A 455 -6.90 -16.57 -14.77
N ALA A 456 -7.70 -17.53 -14.35
CA ALA A 456 -9.03 -17.75 -14.91
C ALA A 456 -9.98 -16.57 -14.62
N LEU A 457 -9.94 -16.00 -13.43
CA LEU A 457 -10.70 -14.79 -13.07
C LEU A 457 -10.30 -13.59 -13.94
N LYS A 458 -9.00 -13.37 -14.15
CA LYS A 458 -8.51 -12.34 -15.07
C LYS A 458 -9.04 -12.54 -16.48
N ALA A 459 -8.89 -13.74 -17.04
CA ALA A 459 -9.35 -14.07 -18.39
C ALA A 459 -10.88 -13.94 -18.56
N MET A 460 -11.65 -14.19 -17.51
CA MET A 460 -13.11 -14.06 -17.53
C MET A 460 -13.56 -12.59 -17.49
N LEU A 461 -12.93 -11.75 -16.65
CA LEU A 461 -13.35 -10.37 -16.41
C LEU A 461 -12.68 -9.37 -17.36
N ASP A 462 -11.53 -9.72 -17.91
CA ASP A 462 -10.73 -8.90 -18.81
C ASP A 462 -10.03 -9.78 -19.87
N PRO A 463 -10.82 -10.34 -20.81
CA PRO A 463 -10.28 -11.27 -21.83
C PRO A 463 -9.29 -10.64 -22.80
N ASP A 464 -9.34 -9.32 -22.98
CA ASP A 464 -8.46 -8.56 -23.86
C ASP A 464 -7.16 -8.10 -23.17
N ASP A 465 -6.97 -8.47 -21.89
CA ASP A 465 -5.85 -8.04 -21.05
C ASP A 465 -5.64 -6.50 -21.05
N LEU A 466 -6.75 -5.78 -20.98
CA LEU A 466 -6.82 -4.33 -21.05
C LEU A 466 -6.27 -3.67 -19.78
N LEU A 467 -6.64 -4.20 -18.60
CA LEU A 467 -6.45 -3.57 -17.31
C LEU A 467 -5.14 -4.01 -16.64
N ASN A 468 -4.23 -3.07 -16.40
CA ASN A 468 -2.97 -3.28 -15.66
C ASN A 468 -2.21 -4.57 -16.03
N PRO A 469 -1.95 -4.88 -17.31
CA PRO A 469 -1.31 -6.14 -17.70
C PRO A 469 0.06 -6.29 -17.06
N GLY A 470 0.35 -7.50 -16.52
CA GLY A 470 1.60 -7.85 -15.85
C GLY A 470 1.67 -7.43 -14.37
N VAL A 471 0.74 -6.62 -13.87
CA VAL A 471 0.58 -6.33 -12.44
C VAL A 471 -0.04 -7.57 -11.76
N LEU A 472 0.30 -7.80 -10.49
CA LEU A 472 -0.18 -8.96 -9.71
C LEU A 472 0.19 -10.32 -10.37
N GLY A 473 1.10 -10.34 -11.34
CA GLY A 473 1.53 -11.55 -12.04
C GLY A 473 0.47 -12.17 -12.94
N VAL A 474 -0.51 -11.39 -13.41
CA VAL A 474 -1.55 -11.82 -14.36
C VAL A 474 -1.55 -10.94 -15.61
N GLY A 475 -1.96 -11.51 -16.76
CA GLY A 475 -1.83 -10.84 -18.05
C GLY A 475 -0.37 -10.59 -18.37
N GLY A 476 -0.02 -9.88 -19.41
CA GLY A 476 1.31 -9.39 -19.78
C GLY A 476 2.54 -10.15 -19.29
N GLU A 477 3.72 -9.75 -19.72
CA GLU A 477 4.96 -10.30 -19.14
C GLU A 477 5.29 -9.63 -17.80
N PRO A 478 5.67 -10.40 -16.74
CA PRO A 478 6.17 -9.84 -15.50
C PRO A 478 7.50 -9.11 -15.75
N TRP A 479 7.72 -8.03 -15.02
CA TRP A 479 8.94 -7.21 -15.10
C TRP A 479 10.20 -7.94 -14.68
#